data_6053c18c803cdf7923f32739ffdb1e1a
#
_entry.id   6053c18c803cdf7923f32739ffdb1e1a
#
_cell.length_a   1.000
_cell.length_b   1.000
_cell.length_c   1.000
_cell.angle_alpha   90.00
_cell.angle_beta   90.00
_cell.angle_gamma   90.00
#
_symmetry.space_group_name_H-M   'P 1'
#
loop_
_entity.id
_entity.type
_entity.pdbx_description
1 polymer ?
#
loop_
_entity_poly.entity_id
_entity_poly.type
_entity_poly.pdbx_seq_one_letter_code
_entity_poly.pdbx_strand_id
1 'polypeptide(L)'
;MGIFVLKFGGKTIANVEKMKLAATRVQDCLDSGKQVVVVVSAMGDETDKLIELAATVDGCGYKRELDHLLFTGEVKSAALLTMVLVGMGIKAKSMNFANIGIKTDSEHFNAKVREVDASNIKKLLDEGFVPVIPGYQGMNSDGEVTTLGRGGSDITAVVVASELKAEQCVLFKDVGAIYYDDPKVNENVAKFDQLTYQELYEIVDRGCKVVCRDSIAIAKMNNLVISIANPETFKIGTVIK
;
A
#
# COMPACT_ATOMS: atom_id res chain seq x y z
N MET A 1 -20.98 8.24 3.48
CA MET A 1 -20.19 7.09 3.93
C MET A 1 -18.72 7.48 3.88
N GLY A 2 -17.94 7.24 4.96
CA GLY A 2 -16.51 7.53 4.94
C GLY A 2 -15.73 6.46 4.16
N ILE A 3 -14.68 6.87 3.45
CA ILE A 3 -13.80 5.95 2.70
C ILE A 3 -12.59 5.60 3.57
N PHE A 4 -12.28 4.31 3.68
CA PHE A 4 -11.05 3.81 4.29
C PHE A 4 -10.16 3.21 3.21
N VAL A 5 -8.88 3.57 3.21
CA VAL A 5 -7.87 2.93 2.37
C VAL A 5 -7.04 2.00 3.26
N LEU A 6 -7.09 0.71 2.98
CA LEU A 6 -6.40 -0.34 3.73
C LEU A 6 -5.21 -0.84 2.93
N LYS A 7 -4.00 -0.68 3.44
CA LYS A 7 -2.80 -1.16 2.76
C LYS A 7 -2.19 -2.35 3.47
N PHE A 8 -2.06 -3.45 2.77
CA PHE A 8 -1.41 -4.66 3.26
C PHE A 8 -0.01 -4.83 2.64
N GLY A 9 1.01 -4.85 3.49
CA GLY A 9 2.40 -5.11 3.08
C GLY A 9 2.64 -6.58 2.71
N GLY A 10 3.73 -6.88 2.01
CA GLY A 10 4.03 -8.24 1.52
C GLY A 10 4.01 -9.30 2.62
N LYS A 11 4.59 -9.02 3.78
CA LYS A 11 4.57 -9.94 4.94
C LYS A 11 3.17 -10.17 5.52
N THR A 12 2.25 -9.20 5.37
CA THR A 12 0.88 -9.30 5.88
C THR A 12 -0.05 -10.08 4.96
N ILE A 13 0.38 -10.38 3.75
CA ILE A 13 -0.34 -11.19 2.75
C ILE A 13 0.57 -12.27 2.13
N ALA A 14 1.56 -12.75 2.88
CA ALA A 14 2.61 -13.62 2.35
C ALA A 14 2.11 -15.02 1.91
N ASN A 15 0.93 -15.43 2.35
CA ASN A 15 0.30 -16.71 1.99
C ASN A 15 -1.24 -16.58 2.04
N VAL A 16 -1.94 -17.65 1.65
CA VAL A 16 -3.40 -17.67 1.56
C VAL A 16 -4.07 -17.43 2.91
N GLU A 17 -3.54 -17.97 4.00
CA GLU A 17 -4.07 -17.79 5.36
C GLU A 17 -4.02 -16.33 5.78
N LYS A 18 -2.89 -15.67 5.53
CA LYS A 18 -2.74 -14.23 5.78
C LYS A 18 -3.63 -13.38 4.87
N MET A 19 -3.84 -13.78 3.62
CA MET A 19 -4.81 -13.11 2.73
C MET A 19 -6.24 -13.24 3.25
N LYS A 20 -6.64 -14.40 3.78
CA LYS A 20 -7.96 -14.58 4.42
C LYS A 20 -8.10 -13.67 5.64
N LEU A 21 -7.05 -13.54 6.45
CA LEU A 21 -7.04 -12.61 7.58
C LEU A 21 -7.17 -11.15 7.11
N ALA A 22 -6.45 -10.75 6.06
CA ALA A 22 -6.59 -9.42 5.46
C ALA A 22 -8.01 -9.19 4.95
N ALA A 23 -8.63 -10.18 4.30
CA ALA A 23 -10.01 -10.10 3.83
C ALA A 23 -11.02 -9.94 4.98
N THR A 24 -10.80 -10.60 6.13
CA THR A 24 -11.61 -10.37 7.34
C THR A 24 -11.54 -8.90 7.78
N ARG A 25 -10.36 -8.24 7.70
CA ARG A 25 -10.22 -6.81 8.03
C ARG A 25 -10.98 -5.91 7.08
N VAL A 26 -11.04 -6.28 5.79
CA VAL A 26 -11.91 -5.60 4.82
C VAL A 26 -13.38 -5.74 5.21
N GLN A 27 -13.82 -6.95 5.56
CA GLN A 27 -15.19 -7.21 6.01
C GLN A 27 -15.54 -6.39 7.25
N ASP A 28 -14.68 -6.37 8.28
CA ASP A 28 -14.90 -5.60 9.51
C ASP A 28 -15.15 -4.11 9.22
N CYS A 29 -14.40 -3.53 8.26
CA CYS A 29 -14.61 -2.14 7.84
C CYS A 29 -15.93 -1.95 7.08
N LEU A 30 -16.30 -2.87 6.20
CA LEU A 30 -17.58 -2.84 5.47
C LEU A 30 -18.75 -2.94 6.45
N ASP A 31 -18.69 -3.85 7.43
CA ASP A 31 -19.72 -4.03 8.46
C ASP A 31 -19.87 -2.81 9.35
N SER A 32 -18.82 -2.00 9.52
CA SER A 32 -18.87 -0.70 10.20
C SER A 32 -19.46 0.44 9.35
N GLY A 33 -19.96 0.13 8.14
CA GLY A 33 -20.61 1.08 7.23
C GLY A 33 -19.62 1.95 6.45
N LYS A 34 -18.36 1.52 6.27
CA LYS A 34 -17.37 2.25 5.48
C LYS A 34 -17.30 1.71 4.04
N GLN A 35 -16.95 2.58 3.10
CA GLN A 35 -16.45 2.16 1.80
C GLN A 35 -14.95 1.84 1.93
N VAL A 36 -14.50 0.78 1.27
CA VAL A 36 -13.13 0.31 1.42
C VAL A 36 -12.41 0.24 0.08
N VAL A 37 -11.21 0.78 0.04
CA VAL A 37 -10.22 0.57 -1.02
C VAL A 37 -9.05 -0.21 -0.44
N VAL A 38 -8.61 -1.24 -1.13
CA VAL A 38 -7.49 -2.06 -0.69
C VAL A 38 -6.28 -1.80 -1.58
N VAL A 39 -5.10 -1.61 -0.97
CA VAL A 39 -3.81 -1.54 -1.66
C VAL A 39 -2.93 -2.68 -1.18
N VAL A 40 -2.34 -3.43 -2.10
CA VAL A 40 -1.49 -4.59 -1.78
C VAL A 40 -0.08 -4.43 -2.31
N SER A 41 0.89 -4.96 -1.58
CA SER A 41 2.26 -5.21 -2.08
C SER A 41 2.35 -6.60 -2.70
N ALA A 42 3.46 -6.92 -3.36
CA ALA A 42 3.80 -8.29 -3.72
C ALA A 42 3.85 -9.19 -2.47
N MET A 43 3.54 -10.48 -2.62
CA MET A 43 3.48 -11.45 -1.52
C MET A 43 4.87 -11.75 -0.97
N GLY A 44 5.04 -11.65 0.35
CA GLY A 44 6.26 -12.09 1.03
C GLY A 44 7.51 -11.39 0.49
N ASP A 45 8.38 -12.15 -0.10
CA ASP A 45 9.66 -11.79 -0.72
C ASP A 45 9.64 -11.81 -2.26
N GLU A 46 8.47 -11.81 -2.88
CA GLU A 46 8.31 -11.96 -4.32
C GLU A 46 9.08 -10.90 -5.12
N THR A 47 9.06 -9.64 -4.67
CA THR A 47 9.82 -8.56 -5.34
C THR A 47 11.32 -8.86 -5.35
N ASP A 48 11.87 -9.34 -4.24
CA ASP A 48 13.29 -9.71 -4.14
C ASP A 48 13.61 -10.87 -5.09
N LYS A 49 12.76 -11.90 -5.15
CA LYS A 49 12.91 -13.03 -6.08
C LYS A 49 12.87 -12.61 -7.54
N LEU A 50 12.00 -11.66 -7.90
CA LEU A 50 11.94 -11.13 -9.27
C LEU A 50 13.20 -10.34 -9.63
N ILE A 51 13.76 -9.57 -8.67
CA ILE A 51 15.05 -8.88 -8.87
C ILE A 51 16.19 -9.88 -9.03
N GLU A 52 16.25 -10.90 -8.18
CA GLU A 52 17.24 -11.97 -8.29
C GLU A 52 17.14 -12.69 -9.65
N LEU A 53 15.92 -13.01 -10.10
CA LEU A 53 15.69 -13.62 -11.40
C LEU A 53 16.17 -12.71 -12.54
N ALA A 54 15.87 -11.39 -12.49
CA ALA A 54 16.36 -10.44 -13.48
C ALA A 54 17.90 -10.39 -13.53
N ALA A 55 18.57 -10.52 -12.38
CA ALA A 55 20.03 -10.55 -12.31
C ALA A 55 20.63 -11.75 -13.05
N THR A 56 19.94 -12.91 -13.11
CA THR A 56 20.43 -14.12 -13.83
C THR A 56 20.50 -13.94 -15.35
N VAL A 57 19.77 -12.98 -15.90
CA VAL A 57 19.74 -12.68 -17.35
C VAL A 57 20.34 -11.32 -17.68
N ASP A 58 21.22 -10.79 -16.81
CA ASP A 58 21.80 -9.44 -16.90
C ASP A 58 20.74 -8.33 -17.05
N GLY A 59 19.51 -8.59 -16.58
CA GLY A 59 18.35 -7.74 -16.80
C GLY A 59 18.29 -6.49 -15.93
N CYS A 60 19.05 -6.42 -14.83
CA CYS A 60 18.97 -5.31 -13.87
C CYS A 60 19.39 -3.94 -14.45
N GLY A 61 20.14 -3.91 -15.55
CA GLY A 61 20.49 -2.69 -16.28
C GLY A 61 19.35 -2.13 -17.14
N TYR A 62 18.35 -2.93 -17.44
CA TYR A 62 17.20 -2.54 -18.27
C TYR A 62 16.02 -2.13 -17.40
N LYS A 63 16.08 -0.95 -16.81
CA LYS A 63 15.10 -0.46 -15.81
C LYS A 63 13.65 -0.55 -16.27
N ARG A 64 13.37 -0.26 -17.55
CA ARG A 64 12.04 -0.39 -18.14
C ARG A 64 11.52 -1.83 -18.06
N GLU A 65 12.33 -2.79 -18.48
CA GLU A 65 11.95 -4.22 -18.44
C GLU A 65 11.87 -4.74 -17.00
N LEU A 66 12.70 -4.19 -16.10
CA LEU A 66 12.61 -4.50 -14.68
C LEU A 66 11.27 -4.02 -14.09
N ASP A 67 10.79 -2.82 -14.44
CA ASP A 67 9.45 -2.37 -14.06
C ASP A 67 8.37 -3.33 -14.56
N HIS A 68 8.47 -3.76 -15.84
CA HIS A 68 7.56 -4.75 -16.44
C HIS A 68 7.61 -6.13 -15.76
N LEU A 69 8.72 -6.50 -15.15
CA LEU A 69 8.82 -7.71 -14.35
C LEU A 69 8.24 -7.51 -12.96
N LEU A 70 8.65 -6.44 -12.27
CA LEU A 70 8.32 -6.24 -10.86
C LEU A 70 6.83 -6.00 -10.61
N PHE A 71 6.14 -5.21 -11.48
CA PHE A 71 4.71 -4.93 -11.26
C PHE A 71 3.85 -6.19 -11.23
N THR A 72 4.30 -7.30 -11.83
CA THR A 72 3.56 -8.56 -11.86
C THR A 72 3.33 -9.14 -10.45
N GLY A 73 4.24 -8.90 -9.53
CA GLY A 73 4.13 -9.35 -8.15
C GLY A 73 2.91 -8.78 -7.43
N GLU A 74 2.69 -7.48 -7.57
CA GLU A 74 1.53 -6.80 -6.99
C GLU A 74 0.23 -7.15 -7.70
N VAL A 75 0.26 -7.31 -9.03
CA VAL A 75 -0.91 -7.74 -9.82
C VAL A 75 -1.35 -9.14 -9.39
N LYS A 76 -0.40 -10.06 -9.20
CA LYS A 76 -0.67 -11.40 -8.65
C LYS A 76 -1.36 -11.30 -7.28
N SER A 77 -0.83 -10.50 -6.38
CA SER A 77 -1.38 -10.30 -5.03
C SER A 77 -2.79 -9.73 -5.07
N ALA A 78 -3.03 -8.71 -5.91
CA ALA A 78 -4.34 -8.07 -6.06
C ALA A 78 -5.38 -9.07 -6.58
N ALA A 79 -5.04 -9.87 -7.59
CA ALA A 79 -5.93 -10.88 -8.14
C ALA A 79 -6.29 -11.95 -7.09
N LEU A 80 -5.29 -12.49 -6.37
CA LEU A 80 -5.50 -13.52 -5.35
C LEU A 80 -6.35 -13.01 -4.18
N LEU A 81 -6.06 -11.82 -3.65
CA LEU A 81 -6.86 -11.23 -2.58
C LEU A 81 -8.29 -10.95 -3.04
N THR A 82 -8.47 -10.50 -4.29
CA THR A 82 -9.81 -10.31 -4.87
C THR A 82 -10.58 -11.63 -4.92
N MET A 83 -9.94 -12.74 -5.32
CA MET A 83 -10.58 -14.06 -5.31
C MET A 83 -11.01 -14.47 -3.88
N VAL A 84 -10.17 -14.19 -2.87
CA VAL A 84 -10.52 -14.45 -1.46
C VAL A 84 -11.74 -13.62 -1.04
N LEU A 85 -11.74 -12.31 -1.33
CA LEU A 85 -12.87 -11.42 -1.01
C LEU A 85 -14.17 -11.88 -1.67
N VAL A 86 -14.13 -12.22 -2.97
CA VAL A 86 -15.30 -12.74 -3.71
C VAL A 86 -15.76 -14.06 -3.12
N GLY A 87 -14.84 -14.95 -2.73
CA GLY A 87 -15.19 -16.21 -2.06
C GLY A 87 -15.87 -16.02 -0.69
N MET A 88 -15.68 -14.85 -0.05
CA MET A 88 -16.40 -14.44 1.17
C MET A 88 -17.71 -13.70 0.90
N GLY A 89 -18.13 -13.57 -0.36
CA GLY A 89 -19.36 -12.85 -0.77
C GLY A 89 -19.19 -11.35 -0.89
N ILE A 90 -17.97 -10.81 -0.80
CA ILE A 90 -17.69 -9.38 -0.94
C ILE A 90 -17.55 -9.06 -2.43
N LYS A 91 -18.29 -8.05 -2.92
CA LYS A 91 -18.08 -7.51 -4.26
C LYS A 91 -16.71 -6.83 -4.33
N ALA A 92 -15.75 -7.46 -4.95
CA ALA A 92 -14.40 -6.91 -5.11
C ALA A 92 -13.93 -6.98 -6.57
N LYS A 93 -13.05 -6.06 -6.97
CA LYS A 93 -12.46 -6.02 -8.31
C LYS A 93 -11.02 -5.57 -8.25
N SER A 94 -10.10 -6.39 -8.78
CA SER A 94 -8.70 -6.00 -8.95
C SER A 94 -8.53 -5.00 -10.08
N MET A 95 -7.56 -4.11 -9.90
CA MET A 95 -7.16 -3.09 -10.87
C MET A 95 -5.73 -3.35 -11.36
N ASN A 96 -5.21 -2.53 -12.25
CA ASN A 96 -3.83 -2.57 -12.73
C ASN A 96 -3.33 -1.15 -13.07
N PHE A 97 -2.03 -1.00 -13.38
CA PHE A 97 -1.40 0.30 -13.63
C PHE A 97 -2.15 1.18 -14.64
N ALA A 98 -2.79 0.59 -15.66
CA ALA A 98 -3.48 1.34 -16.71
C ALA A 98 -4.83 1.94 -16.23
N ASN A 99 -5.42 1.42 -15.15
CA ASN A 99 -6.75 1.85 -14.70
C ASN A 99 -6.82 2.35 -13.25
N ILE A 100 -5.72 2.28 -12.49
CA ILE A 100 -5.65 2.87 -11.14
C ILE A 100 -5.54 4.40 -11.16
N GLY A 101 -5.19 5.00 -12.31
CA GLY A 101 -5.13 6.44 -12.51
C GLY A 101 -3.91 7.13 -11.90
N ILE A 102 -2.86 6.41 -11.50
CA ILE A 102 -1.61 7.00 -10.99
C ILE A 102 -0.68 7.30 -12.17
N LYS A 103 -0.50 8.58 -12.48
CA LYS A 103 0.42 9.06 -13.50
C LYS A 103 1.77 9.41 -12.88
N THR A 104 2.85 9.02 -13.55
CA THR A 104 4.23 9.21 -13.09
C THR A 104 5.08 9.95 -14.11
N ASP A 105 6.30 10.32 -13.72
CA ASP A 105 7.36 10.59 -14.69
C ASP A 105 7.88 9.29 -15.29
N SER A 106 8.86 9.41 -16.22
CA SER A 106 9.47 8.28 -16.92
C SER A 106 10.78 7.79 -16.28
N GLU A 107 11.01 8.11 -15.00
CA GLU A 107 12.17 7.59 -14.25
C GLU A 107 11.87 6.15 -13.79
N HIS A 108 12.14 5.18 -14.67
CA HIS A 108 11.92 3.77 -14.36
C HIS A 108 12.65 3.32 -13.08
N PHE A 109 12.03 2.41 -12.30
CA PHE A 109 12.50 1.86 -11.04
C PHE A 109 12.48 2.83 -9.84
N ASN A 110 12.22 4.12 -10.06
CA ASN A 110 12.11 5.13 -9.00
C ASN A 110 11.22 6.31 -9.42
N ALA A 111 10.13 6.01 -10.14
CA ALA A 111 9.22 7.00 -10.67
C ALA A 111 8.54 7.83 -9.57
N LYS A 112 8.26 9.08 -9.88
CA LYS A 112 7.55 10.00 -8.98
C LYS A 112 6.12 10.20 -9.47
N VAL A 113 5.17 10.13 -8.55
CA VAL A 113 3.77 10.42 -8.85
C VAL A 113 3.64 11.90 -9.23
N ARG A 114 3.00 12.16 -10.37
CA ARG A 114 2.75 13.50 -10.91
C ARG A 114 1.29 13.91 -10.76
N GLU A 115 0.39 12.96 -10.97
CA GLU A 115 -1.05 13.18 -10.93
C GLU A 115 -1.75 11.89 -10.50
N VAL A 116 -2.90 12.00 -9.85
CA VAL A 116 -3.77 10.87 -9.53
C VAL A 116 -5.18 11.19 -10.01
N ASP A 117 -5.73 10.34 -10.86
CA ASP A 117 -7.14 10.36 -11.29
C ASP A 117 -7.87 9.16 -10.69
N ALA A 118 -8.57 9.38 -9.58
CA ALA A 118 -9.32 8.32 -8.91
C ALA A 118 -10.72 8.05 -9.49
N SER A 119 -11.05 8.54 -10.69
CA SER A 119 -12.39 8.41 -11.28
C SER A 119 -12.86 6.95 -11.41
N ASN A 120 -11.97 6.05 -11.88
CA ASN A 120 -12.27 4.63 -11.97
C ASN A 120 -12.45 3.97 -10.59
N ILE A 121 -11.69 4.40 -9.58
CA ILE A 121 -11.81 3.90 -8.21
C ILE A 121 -13.15 4.36 -7.62
N LYS A 122 -13.51 5.65 -7.77
CA LYS A 122 -14.80 6.21 -7.34
C LYS A 122 -15.97 5.48 -7.99
N LYS A 123 -15.90 5.23 -9.31
CA LYS A 123 -16.92 4.46 -10.03
C LYS A 123 -17.14 3.07 -9.43
N LEU A 124 -16.07 2.35 -9.12
CA LEU A 124 -16.19 1.02 -8.48
C LEU A 124 -16.82 1.11 -7.09
N LEU A 125 -16.44 2.11 -6.28
CA LEU A 125 -17.04 2.35 -4.97
C LEU A 125 -18.54 2.66 -5.07
N ASP A 126 -18.95 3.48 -6.03
CA ASP A 126 -20.36 3.83 -6.28
C ASP A 126 -21.19 2.63 -6.74
N GLU A 127 -20.57 1.69 -7.46
CA GLU A 127 -21.17 0.40 -7.87
C GLU A 127 -21.17 -0.65 -6.72
N GLY A 128 -20.68 -0.28 -5.53
CA GLY A 128 -20.61 -1.13 -4.34
C GLY A 128 -19.50 -2.19 -4.38
N PHE A 129 -18.47 -2.00 -5.20
CA PHE A 129 -17.28 -2.85 -5.20
C PHE A 129 -16.24 -2.36 -4.20
N VAL A 130 -15.39 -3.28 -3.75
CA VAL A 130 -14.10 -3.02 -3.11
C VAL A 130 -13.03 -3.04 -4.21
N PRO A 131 -12.46 -1.86 -4.59
CA PRO A 131 -11.32 -1.84 -5.51
C PRO A 131 -10.09 -2.42 -4.82
N VAL A 132 -9.41 -3.37 -5.46
CA VAL A 132 -8.15 -3.95 -4.98
C VAL A 132 -7.04 -3.49 -5.91
N ILE A 133 -6.20 -2.61 -5.41
CA ILE A 133 -5.18 -1.89 -6.16
C ILE A 133 -3.83 -2.56 -5.93
N PRO A 134 -3.15 -3.02 -6.99
CA PRO A 134 -1.74 -3.37 -6.89
C PRO A 134 -0.94 -2.09 -6.63
N GLY A 135 -0.25 -2.04 -5.50
CA GLY A 135 0.60 -0.91 -5.15
C GLY A 135 1.88 -0.85 -5.99
N TYR A 136 2.77 0.10 -5.66
CA TYR A 136 4.12 0.18 -6.21
C TYR A 136 4.21 0.65 -7.67
N GLN A 137 3.13 0.74 -8.42
CA GLN A 137 3.11 0.99 -9.86
C GLN A 137 2.29 2.23 -10.25
N GLY A 138 2.65 2.81 -11.39
CA GLY A 138 1.93 3.85 -12.09
C GLY A 138 2.16 3.75 -13.59
N MET A 139 1.75 4.75 -14.33
CA MET A 139 1.86 4.82 -15.78
C MET A 139 2.49 6.16 -16.17
N ASN A 140 3.52 6.14 -17.02
CA ASN A 140 4.13 7.35 -17.56
C ASN A 140 3.32 7.92 -18.75
N SER A 141 3.78 9.02 -19.33
CA SER A 141 3.16 9.67 -20.49
C SER A 141 3.13 8.81 -21.75
N ASP A 142 4.03 7.85 -21.85
CA ASP A 142 4.15 6.94 -23.00
C ASP A 142 3.23 5.72 -22.88
N GLY A 143 2.45 5.63 -21.78
CA GLY A 143 1.55 4.51 -21.49
C GLY A 143 2.26 3.28 -20.92
N GLU A 144 3.50 3.42 -20.50
CA GLU A 144 4.30 2.34 -19.95
C GLU A 144 4.17 2.26 -18.43
N VAL A 145 4.26 1.03 -17.90
CA VAL A 145 4.31 0.84 -16.45
C VAL A 145 5.63 1.36 -15.88
N THR A 146 5.53 1.99 -14.72
CA THR A 146 6.67 2.46 -13.92
C THR A 146 6.53 2.00 -12.49
N THR A 147 7.65 1.78 -11.78
CA THR A 147 7.62 1.46 -10.35
C THR A 147 8.11 2.63 -9.49
N LEU A 148 7.49 2.79 -8.31
CA LEU A 148 7.66 3.96 -7.44
C LEU A 148 8.87 3.87 -6.49
N GLY A 149 9.69 2.83 -6.65
CA GLY A 149 10.84 2.61 -5.79
C GLY A 149 10.48 2.18 -4.36
N ARG A 150 11.42 2.30 -3.43
CA ARG A 150 11.27 1.82 -2.06
C ARG A 150 10.09 2.46 -1.33
N GLY A 151 9.23 1.63 -0.75
CA GLY A 151 8.01 2.10 -0.07
C GLY A 151 6.86 2.45 -1.01
N GLY A 152 6.98 2.16 -2.31
CA GLY A 152 6.02 2.57 -3.34
C GLY A 152 4.58 2.14 -3.08
N SER A 153 4.33 0.98 -2.47
CA SER A 153 2.95 0.59 -2.11
C SER A 153 2.35 1.46 -0.99
N ASP A 154 3.17 2.00 -0.07
CA ASP A 154 2.70 2.97 0.92
C ASP A 154 2.40 4.31 0.22
N ILE A 155 3.24 4.72 -0.74
CA ILE A 155 2.99 5.91 -1.58
C ILE A 155 1.67 5.73 -2.32
N THR A 156 1.44 4.59 -2.98
CA THR A 156 0.17 4.27 -3.65
C THR A 156 -1.02 4.45 -2.71
N ALA A 157 -0.96 3.89 -1.50
CA ALA A 157 -2.05 3.99 -0.54
C ALA A 157 -2.34 5.44 -0.13
N VAL A 158 -1.29 6.21 0.14
CA VAL A 158 -1.42 7.60 0.60
C VAL A 158 -1.91 8.52 -0.52
N VAL A 159 -1.41 8.39 -1.77
CA VAL A 159 -1.89 9.24 -2.88
C VAL A 159 -3.34 8.93 -3.24
N VAL A 160 -3.73 7.65 -3.25
CA VAL A 160 -5.12 7.23 -3.48
C VAL A 160 -6.03 7.73 -2.36
N ALA A 161 -5.62 7.58 -1.10
CA ALA A 161 -6.39 8.06 0.05
C ALA A 161 -6.57 9.59 0.02
N SER A 162 -5.51 10.33 -0.34
CA SER A 162 -5.54 11.78 -0.47
C SER A 162 -6.52 12.23 -1.57
N GLU A 163 -6.45 11.63 -2.77
CA GLU A 163 -7.32 11.97 -3.90
C GLU A 163 -8.78 11.62 -3.65
N LEU A 164 -9.04 10.53 -2.91
CA LEU A 164 -10.39 10.13 -2.50
C LEU A 164 -10.90 10.95 -1.31
N LYS A 165 -10.09 11.80 -0.69
CA LYS A 165 -10.39 12.46 0.58
C LYS A 165 -10.84 11.44 1.63
N ALA A 166 -10.10 10.33 1.72
CA ALA A 166 -10.41 9.25 2.63
C ALA A 166 -10.41 9.73 4.08
N GLU A 167 -11.31 9.18 4.88
CA GLU A 167 -11.37 9.45 6.32
C GLU A 167 -10.10 8.95 7.01
N GLN A 168 -9.55 7.84 6.52
CA GLN A 168 -8.35 7.23 7.09
C GLN A 168 -7.60 6.37 6.06
N CYS A 169 -6.25 6.39 6.15
CA CYS A 169 -5.37 5.44 5.47
C CYS A 169 -4.73 4.54 6.53
N VAL A 170 -5.05 3.25 6.52
CA VAL A 170 -4.52 2.26 7.47
C VAL A 170 -3.42 1.45 6.81
N LEU A 171 -2.20 1.56 7.32
CA LEU A 171 -1.04 0.79 6.87
C LEU A 171 -0.83 -0.41 7.82
N PHE A 172 -1.15 -1.60 7.35
CA PHE A 172 -0.88 -2.83 8.09
C PHE A 172 0.59 -3.21 7.97
N LYS A 173 1.25 -3.24 9.10
CA LYS A 173 2.69 -3.53 9.23
C LYS A 173 2.91 -4.65 10.23
N ASP A 174 3.94 -5.46 10.00
CA ASP A 174 4.32 -6.56 10.90
C ASP A 174 4.61 -6.09 12.33
N VAL A 175 5.14 -4.89 12.51
CA VAL A 175 5.39 -4.29 13.83
C VAL A 175 4.15 -3.68 14.49
N GLY A 176 3.11 -3.38 13.73
CA GLY A 176 1.81 -2.91 14.24
C GLY A 176 1.74 -1.50 14.83
N ALA A 177 2.87 -0.85 15.07
CA ALA A 177 2.98 0.51 15.63
C ALA A 177 4.34 1.14 15.27
N ILE A 178 4.52 2.42 15.60
CA ILE A 178 5.82 3.09 15.64
C ILE A 178 6.31 3.09 17.10
N TYR A 179 7.55 2.72 17.31
CA TYR A 179 8.16 2.54 18.61
C TYR A 179 9.30 3.53 18.82
N TYR A 180 9.66 3.77 20.10
CA TYR A 180 10.78 4.61 20.48
C TYR A 180 12.15 4.01 20.08
N ASP A 181 12.21 2.68 19.91
CA ASP A 181 13.38 1.90 19.51
C ASP A 181 12.90 0.65 18.74
N ASP A 182 13.80 -0.16 18.20
CA ASP A 182 13.43 -1.39 17.47
C ASP A 182 12.82 -2.45 18.44
N PRO A 183 11.53 -2.78 18.31
CA PRO A 183 10.88 -3.77 19.17
C PRO A 183 11.44 -5.18 19.02
N LYS A 184 12.21 -5.46 17.96
CA LYS A 184 12.90 -6.75 17.78
C LYS A 184 14.16 -6.87 18.64
N VAL A 185 14.72 -5.73 19.05
CA VAL A 185 15.91 -5.66 19.89
C VAL A 185 15.51 -5.44 21.36
N ASN A 186 14.50 -4.61 21.59
CA ASN A 186 14.00 -4.28 22.92
C ASN A 186 12.50 -4.57 23.00
N GLU A 187 12.14 -5.76 23.51
CA GLU A 187 10.75 -6.22 23.60
C GLU A 187 9.86 -5.34 24.50
N ASN A 188 10.43 -4.58 25.44
CA ASN A 188 9.69 -3.70 26.35
C ASN A 188 9.66 -2.24 25.88
N VAL A 189 10.04 -1.96 24.64
CA VAL A 189 10.02 -0.59 24.12
C VAL A 189 8.60 -0.04 24.04
N ALA A 190 8.40 1.18 24.53
CA ALA A 190 7.15 1.88 24.42
C ALA A 190 6.85 2.26 22.96
N LYS A 191 5.56 2.25 22.60
CA LYS A 191 5.09 2.75 21.31
C LYS A 191 4.55 4.16 21.42
N PHE A 192 4.49 4.85 20.30
CA PHE A 192 3.75 6.09 20.17
C PHE A 192 2.29 5.78 19.89
N ASP A 193 1.35 6.27 20.72
CA ASP A 193 -0.07 6.15 20.42
C ASP A 193 -0.50 7.16 19.34
N GLN A 194 0.10 8.35 19.34
CA GLN A 194 -0.12 9.39 18.36
C GLN A 194 1.18 10.13 18.04
N LEU A 195 1.34 10.55 16.79
CA LEU A 195 2.44 11.37 16.30
C LEU A 195 1.89 12.47 15.37
N THR A 196 2.54 13.62 15.41
CA THR A 196 2.44 14.60 14.33
C THR A 196 3.29 14.17 13.14
N TYR A 197 3.02 14.71 11.95
CA TYR A 197 3.88 14.47 10.79
C TYR A 197 5.33 14.91 11.04
N GLN A 198 5.54 15.98 11.80
CA GLN A 198 6.87 16.50 12.10
C GLN A 198 7.67 15.53 12.99
N GLU A 199 7.07 15.01 14.04
CA GLU A 199 7.69 13.99 14.90
C GLU A 199 8.00 12.72 14.12
N LEU A 200 7.10 12.32 13.22
CA LEU A 200 7.35 11.14 12.37
C LEU A 200 8.53 11.37 11.41
N TYR A 201 8.69 12.58 10.84
CA TYR A 201 9.87 12.90 10.03
C TYR A 201 11.17 12.72 10.82
N GLU A 202 11.22 13.23 12.04
CA GLU A 202 12.40 13.12 12.89
C GLU A 202 12.73 11.66 13.23
N ILE A 203 11.70 10.83 13.46
CA ILE A 203 11.85 9.39 13.73
C ILE A 203 12.38 8.67 12.48
N VAL A 204 11.87 8.99 11.31
CA VAL A 204 12.33 8.40 10.03
C VAL A 204 13.76 8.84 9.69
N ASP A 205 14.11 10.10 9.95
CA ASP A 205 15.47 10.61 9.73
C ASP A 205 16.50 9.96 10.67
N ARG A 206 16.07 9.42 11.82
CA ARG A 206 16.90 8.59 12.74
C ARG A 206 16.96 7.12 12.30
N GLY A 207 16.33 6.73 11.18
CA GLY A 207 16.45 5.40 10.59
C GLY A 207 15.24 4.49 10.74
N CYS A 208 14.12 4.94 11.28
CA CYS A 208 12.86 4.18 11.27
C CYS A 208 12.38 3.91 9.85
N LYS A 209 12.08 2.66 9.52
CA LYS A 209 11.69 2.21 8.18
C LYS A 209 10.21 1.81 8.09
N VAL A 210 9.41 2.14 9.09
CA VAL A 210 7.98 1.74 9.15
C VAL A 210 7.16 2.44 8.07
N VAL A 211 7.43 3.73 7.81
CA VAL A 211 6.76 4.53 6.76
C VAL A 211 7.83 5.22 5.92
N CYS A 212 7.63 5.32 4.61
CA CYS A 212 8.58 6.02 3.76
C CYS A 212 8.36 7.55 3.82
N ARG A 213 9.46 8.29 3.66
CA ARG A 213 9.47 9.76 3.77
C ARG A 213 8.50 10.44 2.79
N ASP A 214 8.44 9.95 1.55
CA ASP A 214 7.57 10.52 0.52
C ASP A 214 6.09 10.37 0.89
N SER A 215 5.69 9.22 1.48
CA SER A 215 4.33 9.00 1.98
C SER A 215 3.95 10.01 3.06
N ILE A 216 4.89 10.33 3.97
CA ILE A 216 4.66 11.31 5.04
C ILE A 216 4.46 12.71 4.45
N ALA A 217 5.28 13.09 3.46
CA ALA A 217 5.17 14.38 2.79
C ALA A 217 3.80 14.57 2.15
N ILE A 218 3.35 13.56 1.39
CA ILE A 218 2.06 13.59 0.71
C ILE A 218 0.91 13.65 1.71
N ALA A 219 0.95 12.83 2.77
CA ALA A 219 -0.08 12.82 3.80
C ALA A 219 -0.18 14.17 4.53
N LYS A 220 0.95 14.77 4.90
CA LYS A 220 1.02 16.09 5.53
C LYS A 220 0.40 17.18 4.64
N MET A 221 0.74 17.20 3.35
CA MET A 221 0.20 18.19 2.39
C MET A 221 -1.32 18.10 2.24
N ASN A 222 -1.90 16.91 2.45
CA ASN A 222 -3.32 16.65 2.28
C ASN A 222 -4.10 16.52 3.62
N ASN A 223 -3.46 16.74 4.76
CA ASN A 223 -4.01 16.52 6.10
C ASN A 223 -4.66 15.13 6.26
N LEU A 224 -4.07 14.10 5.65
CA LEU A 224 -4.60 12.75 5.64
C LEU A 224 -4.23 12.01 6.93
N VAL A 225 -5.19 11.53 7.68
CA VAL A 225 -4.92 10.67 8.85
C VAL A 225 -4.35 9.33 8.39
N ILE A 226 -3.14 9.00 8.84
CA ILE A 226 -2.52 7.68 8.65
C ILE A 226 -2.57 6.93 9.98
N SER A 227 -2.91 5.64 9.92
CA SER A 227 -2.79 4.74 11.06
C SER A 227 -1.90 3.56 10.76
N ILE A 228 -1.04 3.21 11.70
CA ILE A 228 -0.28 1.96 11.67
C ILE A 228 -1.05 0.94 12.50
N ALA A 229 -1.31 -0.22 11.92
CA ALA A 229 -2.09 -1.27 12.55
C ALA A 229 -1.40 -2.64 12.44
N ASN A 230 -1.67 -3.49 13.42
CA ASN A 230 -1.26 -4.89 13.40
C ASN A 230 -2.27 -5.70 12.56
N PRO A 231 -1.83 -6.48 11.56
CA PRO A 231 -2.73 -7.24 10.69
C PRO A 231 -3.43 -8.41 11.41
N GLU A 232 -2.86 -8.93 12.50
CA GLU A 232 -3.43 -10.08 13.22
C GLU A 232 -4.50 -9.64 14.22
N THR A 233 -4.25 -8.56 14.97
CA THR A 233 -5.17 -8.08 16.01
C THR A 233 -6.10 -6.98 15.55
N PHE A 234 -5.84 -6.37 14.37
CA PHE A 234 -6.52 -5.19 13.85
C PHE A 234 -6.46 -3.96 14.78
N LYS A 235 -5.63 -4.01 15.80
CA LYS A 235 -5.44 -2.88 16.70
C LYS A 235 -4.60 -1.81 16.03
N ILE A 236 -5.11 -0.59 16.03
CA ILE A 236 -4.33 0.59 15.67
C ILE A 236 -3.31 0.82 16.78
N GLY A 237 -2.03 0.79 16.39
CA GLY A 237 -0.93 0.99 17.32
C GLY A 237 -0.49 2.45 17.39
N THR A 238 -0.47 3.17 16.24
CA THR A 238 -0.08 4.57 16.16
C THR A 238 -0.97 5.31 15.18
N VAL A 239 -1.43 6.52 15.53
CA VAL A 239 -2.14 7.44 14.64
C VAL A 239 -1.25 8.62 14.32
N ILE A 240 -1.17 9.02 13.05
CA ILE A 240 -0.38 10.16 12.54
C ILE A 240 -1.36 11.20 11.95
N LYS A 241 -1.25 12.44 12.43
CA LYS A 241 -2.12 13.55 12.00
C LYS A 241 -1.47 14.93 12.21
#